data_6b9330c126b2c1a1b0a326b53efe59fe
#
_entry.id   6b9330c126b2c1a1b0a326b53efe59fe
#
_cell.length_a   1.000
_cell.length_b   1.000
_cell.length_c   1.000
_cell.angle_alpha   90.00
_cell.angle_beta   90.00
_cell.angle_gamma   90.00
#
_symmetry.space_group_name_H-M   'P 1'
#
loop_
_entity.id
_entity.type
_entity.pdbx_description
1 polymer ?
#
loop_
_entity_poly.entity_id
_entity_poly.type
_entity_poly.pdbx_seq_one_letter_code
_entity_poly.pdbx_strand_id
1 'polypeptide(L)'
;MNSAIQTVVDDQAEQIGYYYSAGVDDKLGALGDITSAMANIMASRPDRSDAFVYEKLDTIVKASNAYMSAYCAVNGKGMLSDRREFDMSELNYYGSISGTSAHYIYAGTDGINGQTAFIYVCPIAISGNVTGYLLSYMNPDNMKEFFDNSVYGDKAFFSLVNRNGTIMACYGATDGTAILQNDFWNSLKDISESLGSWTLFERQQQKGNSGILHVKEDGVGKIVCHFPIRGTEWNLVVGIDESYLSGIQQSFRGPIVNLIVKISISIAVALIIITAINILVRIKASEHSKVLEDKADTDLLTDLNNKMATERKIREYMEKYPDKQGVLFVLDVDNFKKINDTMGHAFGDEVLRNLAVRLQSMFRATDIVGRTGGDEFMVFLKDICEISMIEREGKKIEQFFHQFEVGEYVKYSVTASVGAAVFPGDGKSFEELYKAADNALYVSKRHGKNQLSFYKKPGNETK
;
A
#
# COMPACT_ATOMS: atom_id res chain seq x y z
N MET A 1 -2.52 -16.56 32.84
CA MET A 1 -2.01 -16.10 31.53
C MET A 1 -2.95 -15.01 30.99
N ASN A 2 -2.47 -14.00 30.26
CA ASN A 2 -3.33 -12.92 29.74
C ASN A 2 -4.26 -13.54 28.65
N SER A 3 -5.57 -13.31 28.69
CA SER A 3 -6.55 -13.96 27.79
C SER A 3 -6.18 -13.89 26.30
N ALA A 4 -5.56 -12.79 25.88
CA ALA A 4 -5.07 -12.62 24.51
C ALA A 4 -3.90 -13.56 24.16
N ILE A 5 -3.03 -13.88 25.11
CA ILE A 5 -1.92 -14.82 24.91
C ILE A 5 -2.46 -16.24 24.80
N GLN A 6 -3.46 -16.57 25.64
CA GLN A 6 -4.11 -17.88 25.62
C GLN A 6 -4.72 -18.17 24.25
N THR A 7 -5.52 -17.21 23.71
CA THR A 7 -6.14 -17.39 22.40
C THR A 7 -5.10 -17.66 21.28
N VAL A 8 -3.96 -16.96 21.31
CA VAL A 8 -2.92 -17.17 20.29
C VAL A 8 -2.25 -18.54 20.43
N VAL A 9 -2.05 -18.98 21.66
CA VAL A 9 -1.46 -20.30 21.95
C VAL A 9 -2.42 -21.42 21.53
N ASP A 10 -3.71 -21.24 21.78
CA ASP A 10 -4.77 -22.17 21.36
C ASP A 10 -4.85 -22.26 19.82
N ASP A 11 -4.87 -21.12 19.13
CA ASP A 11 -4.86 -21.05 17.67
C ASP A 11 -3.62 -21.76 17.06
N GLN A 12 -2.45 -21.59 17.68
CA GLN A 12 -1.23 -22.28 17.26
C GLN A 12 -1.33 -23.79 17.44
N ALA A 13 -1.81 -24.27 18.60
CA ALA A 13 -1.98 -25.69 18.87
C ALA A 13 -2.97 -26.31 17.87
N GLU A 14 -4.05 -25.61 17.55
CA GLU A 14 -5.04 -26.05 16.57
C GLU A 14 -4.44 -26.13 15.14
N GLN A 15 -3.68 -25.13 14.72
CA GLN A 15 -2.99 -25.13 13.41
C GLN A 15 -2.00 -26.30 13.28
N ILE A 16 -1.25 -26.56 14.34
CA ILE A 16 -0.33 -27.71 14.39
C ILE A 16 -1.10 -29.00 14.20
N GLY A 17 -2.17 -29.19 14.96
CA GLY A 17 -3.00 -30.37 14.86
C GLY A 17 -3.62 -30.58 13.50
N TYR A 18 -4.11 -29.50 12.86
CA TYR A 18 -4.61 -29.55 11.48
C TYR A 18 -3.55 -30.01 10.48
N TYR A 19 -2.32 -29.50 10.61
CA TYR A 19 -1.21 -29.90 9.74
C TYR A 19 -0.95 -31.39 9.82
N TYR A 20 -0.84 -31.96 11.04
CA TYR A 20 -0.57 -33.39 11.23
C TYR A 20 -1.79 -34.24 10.88
N SER A 21 -3.01 -33.80 11.15
CA SER A 21 -4.23 -34.50 10.75
C SER A 21 -4.35 -34.62 9.23
N ALA A 22 -4.10 -33.52 8.51
CA ALA A 22 -4.08 -33.54 7.05
C ALA A 22 -3.01 -34.51 6.50
N GLY A 23 -1.83 -34.59 7.12
CA GLY A 23 -0.80 -35.53 6.73
C GLY A 23 -1.19 -37.01 6.96
N VAL A 24 -1.96 -37.29 8.02
CA VAL A 24 -2.54 -38.60 8.23
C VAL A 24 -3.57 -38.94 7.17
N ASP A 25 -4.51 -37.99 6.90
CA ASP A 25 -5.52 -38.14 5.87
C ASP A 25 -4.90 -38.38 4.47
N ASP A 26 -3.83 -37.65 4.13
CA ASP A 26 -3.12 -37.84 2.85
C ASP A 26 -2.45 -39.23 2.73
N LYS A 27 -1.84 -39.72 3.80
CA LYS A 27 -1.21 -41.05 3.82
C LYS A 27 -2.25 -42.19 3.68
N LEU A 28 -3.39 -42.04 4.37
CA LEU A 28 -4.51 -43.00 4.25
C LEU A 28 -5.20 -42.84 2.90
N GLY A 29 -5.34 -41.63 2.39
CA GLY A 29 -5.88 -41.36 1.05
C GLY A 29 -5.04 -42.02 -0.05
N ALA A 30 -3.73 -41.91 -0.01
CA ALA A 30 -2.82 -42.55 -0.96
C ALA A 30 -2.95 -44.05 -0.96
N LEU A 31 -3.10 -44.67 0.22
CA LEU A 31 -3.38 -46.11 0.34
C LEU A 31 -4.71 -46.46 -0.35
N GLY A 32 -5.74 -45.66 -0.11
CA GLY A 32 -7.07 -45.83 -0.68
C GLY A 32 -7.10 -45.68 -2.19
N ASP A 33 -6.43 -44.68 -2.73
CA ASP A 33 -6.38 -44.42 -4.18
C ASP A 33 -5.76 -45.56 -4.95
N ILE A 34 -4.63 -46.08 -4.47
CA ILE A 34 -3.95 -47.21 -5.10
C ILE A 34 -4.81 -48.46 -5.02
N THR A 35 -5.39 -48.74 -3.85
CA THR A 35 -6.26 -49.92 -3.66
C THR A 35 -7.48 -49.85 -4.55
N SER A 36 -8.12 -48.66 -4.64
CA SER A 36 -9.29 -48.43 -5.49
C SER A 36 -8.96 -48.58 -6.98
N ALA A 37 -7.81 -48.03 -7.42
CA ALA A 37 -7.35 -48.20 -8.79
C ALA A 37 -7.15 -49.66 -9.16
N MET A 38 -6.54 -50.45 -8.28
CA MET A 38 -6.36 -51.89 -8.49
C MET A 38 -7.69 -52.65 -8.47
N ALA A 39 -8.63 -52.27 -7.59
CA ALA A 39 -9.96 -52.84 -7.55
C ALA A 39 -10.74 -52.60 -8.87
N ASN A 40 -10.65 -51.39 -9.42
CA ASN A 40 -11.25 -51.06 -10.71
C ASN A 40 -10.63 -51.86 -11.87
N ILE A 41 -9.32 -52.06 -11.88
CA ILE A 41 -8.64 -52.90 -12.87
C ILE A 41 -9.12 -54.33 -12.73
N MET A 42 -9.27 -54.82 -11.52
CA MET A 42 -9.79 -56.19 -11.28
C MET A 42 -11.26 -56.33 -11.66
N ALA A 43 -12.07 -55.28 -11.48
CA ALA A 43 -13.47 -55.25 -11.92
C ALA A 43 -13.61 -55.31 -13.46
N SER A 44 -12.67 -54.79 -14.20
CA SER A 44 -12.67 -54.82 -15.68
C SER A 44 -12.34 -56.20 -16.25
N ARG A 45 -11.86 -57.15 -15.43
CA ARG A 45 -11.51 -58.54 -15.83
C ARG A 45 -12.25 -59.56 -14.96
N PRO A 46 -13.44 -60.01 -15.37
CA PRO A 46 -14.21 -61.00 -14.60
C PRO A 46 -13.51 -62.37 -14.47
N ASP A 47 -12.81 -62.79 -15.49
CA ASP A 47 -12.01 -64.02 -15.49
C ASP A 47 -10.58 -63.73 -14.99
N ARG A 48 -10.36 -63.93 -13.69
CA ARG A 48 -9.12 -63.58 -12.99
C ARG A 48 -8.33 -64.83 -12.68
N SER A 49 -7.19 -65.00 -13.34
CA SER A 49 -6.22 -66.02 -12.92
C SER A 49 -5.55 -65.61 -11.60
N ASP A 50 -5.12 -66.53 -10.81
CA ASP A 50 -4.37 -66.33 -9.55
C ASP A 50 -3.13 -65.44 -9.81
N ALA A 51 -2.42 -65.71 -10.91
CA ALA A 51 -1.26 -64.91 -11.30
C ALA A 51 -1.59 -63.43 -11.50
N PHE A 52 -2.75 -63.12 -12.10
CA PHE A 52 -3.23 -61.74 -12.26
C PHE A 52 -3.60 -61.09 -10.93
N VAL A 53 -4.27 -61.83 -10.04
CA VAL A 53 -4.61 -61.35 -8.69
C VAL A 53 -3.33 -61.00 -7.93
N TYR A 54 -2.37 -61.92 -7.89
CA TYR A 54 -1.10 -61.70 -7.21
C TYR A 54 -0.31 -60.53 -7.77
N GLU A 55 -0.30 -60.30 -9.08
CA GLU A 55 0.32 -59.13 -9.69
C GLU A 55 -0.28 -57.79 -9.13
N LYS A 56 -1.62 -57.71 -8.95
CA LYS A 56 -2.27 -56.55 -8.42
C LYS A 56 -2.03 -56.35 -6.94
N LEU A 57 -2.01 -57.43 -6.16
CA LEU A 57 -1.64 -57.41 -4.75
C LEU A 57 -0.20 -56.91 -4.57
N ASP A 58 0.75 -57.43 -5.34
CA ASP A 58 2.16 -57.02 -5.30
C ASP A 58 2.30 -55.53 -5.70
N THR A 59 1.48 -55.05 -6.63
CA THR A 59 1.48 -53.65 -7.05
C THR A 59 1.05 -52.73 -5.91
N ILE A 60 0.02 -53.10 -5.13
CA ILE A 60 -0.43 -52.34 -3.97
C ILE A 60 0.69 -52.21 -2.95
N VAL A 61 1.28 -53.33 -2.56
CA VAL A 61 2.36 -53.37 -1.55
C VAL A 61 3.54 -52.47 -1.96
N LYS A 62 3.94 -52.56 -3.24
CA LYS A 62 5.08 -51.77 -3.74
C LYS A 62 4.80 -50.27 -3.85
N ALA A 63 3.55 -49.89 -4.14
CA ALA A 63 3.20 -48.51 -4.46
C ALA A 63 2.63 -47.70 -3.27
N SER A 64 2.13 -48.38 -2.21
CA SER A 64 1.39 -47.70 -1.13
C SER A 64 2.02 -47.83 0.26
N ASN A 65 3.24 -48.31 0.40
CA ASN A 65 3.84 -48.64 1.69
C ASN A 65 2.99 -49.61 2.57
N ALA A 66 2.05 -50.31 1.97
CA ALA A 66 1.35 -51.40 2.66
C ALA A 66 2.33 -52.55 2.93
N TYR A 67 2.28 -53.12 4.13
CA TYR A 67 3.09 -54.30 4.42
C TYR A 67 2.47 -55.58 3.86
N MET A 68 1.17 -55.55 3.55
CA MET A 68 0.41 -56.67 3.02
C MET A 68 -0.80 -56.16 2.23
N SER A 69 -1.23 -56.90 1.23
CA SER A 69 -2.51 -56.71 0.57
C SER A 69 -3.21 -58.04 0.40
N ALA A 70 -4.53 -58.04 0.29
CA ALA A 70 -5.34 -59.23 0.15
C ALA A 70 -6.46 -59.03 -0.88
N TYR A 71 -6.80 -60.12 -1.58
CA TYR A 71 -8.03 -60.28 -2.30
C TYR A 71 -8.92 -61.26 -1.59
N CYS A 72 -10.19 -60.95 -1.43
CA CYS A 72 -11.18 -61.84 -0.87
C CYS A 72 -12.39 -61.98 -1.79
N ALA A 73 -12.78 -63.14 -2.14
CA ALA A 73 -14.03 -63.42 -2.85
C ALA A 73 -15.24 -63.27 -1.91
N VAL A 74 -16.45 -63.09 -2.48
CA VAL A 74 -17.68 -62.93 -1.68
C VAL A 74 -17.96 -64.12 -0.77
N ASN A 75 -17.47 -65.34 -1.12
CA ASN A 75 -17.60 -66.54 -0.30
C ASN A 75 -16.66 -66.59 0.92
N GLY A 76 -15.90 -65.53 1.18
CA GLY A 76 -14.98 -65.40 2.31
C GLY A 76 -13.57 -65.91 2.04
N LYS A 77 -13.35 -66.68 0.98
CA LYS A 77 -11.99 -67.17 0.66
C LYS A 77 -11.12 -66.11 0.10
N GLY A 78 -9.93 -65.95 0.63
CA GLY A 78 -9.01 -64.90 0.30
C GLY A 78 -7.59 -65.35 -0.02
N MET A 79 -6.86 -64.48 -0.71
CA MET A 79 -5.46 -64.66 -1.12
C MET A 79 -4.66 -63.45 -0.66
N LEU A 80 -3.51 -63.66 -0.01
CA LEU A 80 -2.60 -62.63 0.46
C LEU A 80 -1.47 -62.39 -0.54
N SER A 81 -0.90 -61.17 -0.52
CA SER A 81 0.27 -60.85 -1.34
C SER A 81 1.48 -61.74 -1.12
N ASP A 82 1.60 -62.35 0.06
CA ASP A 82 2.66 -63.29 0.40
C ASP A 82 2.35 -64.73 -0.02
N ARG A 83 1.30 -64.95 -0.82
CA ARG A 83 0.88 -66.27 -1.38
C ARG A 83 0.17 -67.14 -0.40
N ARG A 84 -0.13 -66.74 0.83
CA ARG A 84 -0.98 -67.52 1.77
C ARG A 84 -2.45 -67.34 1.38
N GLU A 85 -3.24 -68.34 1.68
CA GLU A 85 -4.69 -68.32 1.65
C GLU A 85 -5.24 -68.00 3.06
N PHE A 86 -6.40 -67.37 3.15
CA PHE A 86 -7.08 -67.08 4.41
C PHE A 86 -8.60 -67.15 4.24
N ASP A 87 -9.31 -67.31 5.36
CA ASP A 87 -10.76 -67.17 5.40
C ASP A 87 -11.11 -65.86 6.10
N MET A 88 -11.74 -64.96 5.33
CA MET A 88 -12.11 -63.65 5.83
C MET A 88 -13.20 -63.73 6.91
N SER A 89 -14.01 -64.82 6.94
CA SER A 89 -15.06 -64.98 7.96
C SER A 89 -14.50 -65.16 9.38
N GLU A 90 -13.23 -65.51 9.51
CA GLU A 90 -12.53 -65.66 10.79
C GLU A 90 -12.01 -64.30 11.31
N LEU A 91 -12.03 -63.25 10.49
CA LEU A 91 -11.51 -61.93 10.88
C LEU A 91 -12.56 -61.16 11.69
N ASN A 92 -12.11 -60.54 12.76
CA ASN A 92 -12.95 -59.76 13.68
C ASN A 92 -13.68 -58.56 13.03
N TYR A 93 -13.21 -58.05 11.89
CA TYR A 93 -13.80 -56.96 11.12
C TYR A 93 -14.67 -57.46 9.93
N TYR A 94 -14.81 -58.77 9.71
CA TYR A 94 -15.60 -59.32 8.62
C TYR A 94 -17.04 -58.83 8.60
N GLY A 95 -17.68 -58.76 9.76
CA GLY A 95 -19.05 -58.29 9.89
C GLY A 95 -19.24 -56.85 9.45
N SER A 96 -18.22 -56.01 9.54
CA SER A 96 -18.26 -54.62 9.09
C SER A 96 -18.04 -54.49 7.58
N ILE A 97 -17.43 -55.48 6.94
CA ILE A 97 -17.04 -55.44 5.52
C ILE A 97 -18.03 -56.23 4.67
N SER A 98 -18.53 -57.33 5.17
CA SER A 98 -19.41 -58.22 4.43
C SER A 98 -20.69 -57.50 3.96
N GLY A 99 -20.93 -57.51 2.65
CA GLY A 99 -22.07 -56.84 2.02
C GLY A 99 -21.91 -55.34 1.80
N THR A 100 -20.82 -54.72 2.24
CA THR A 100 -20.59 -53.30 1.96
C THR A 100 -20.31 -53.04 0.47
N SER A 101 -20.93 -52.00 -0.08
CA SER A 101 -20.66 -51.50 -1.42
C SER A 101 -19.84 -50.23 -1.40
N ALA A 102 -19.50 -49.71 -0.20
CA ALA A 102 -18.70 -48.52 0.02
C ALA A 102 -17.27 -48.89 0.46
N HIS A 103 -16.36 -47.96 0.22
CA HIS A 103 -14.99 -48.05 0.77
C HIS A 103 -15.04 -47.90 2.29
N TYR A 104 -14.23 -48.64 2.99
CA TYR A 104 -14.20 -48.64 4.45
C TYR A 104 -12.75 -48.71 4.94
N ILE A 105 -12.45 -47.96 6.00
CA ILE A 105 -11.17 -48.09 6.71
C ILE A 105 -11.43 -48.67 8.09
N TYR A 106 -10.88 -49.84 8.32
CA TYR A 106 -10.81 -50.44 9.65
C TYR A 106 -9.45 -50.15 10.27
N ALA A 107 -9.44 -49.84 11.54
CA ALA A 107 -8.20 -49.69 12.29
C ALA A 107 -8.24 -50.56 13.54
N GLY A 108 -7.23 -51.40 13.68
CA GLY A 108 -7.15 -52.36 14.78
C GLY A 108 -6.20 -53.49 14.47
N THR A 109 -6.39 -54.63 15.13
CA THR A 109 -5.58 -55.85 14.85
C THR A 109 -5.97 -56.44 13.50
N ASP A 110 -4.99 -56.75 12.66
CA ASP A 110 -5.19 -57.28 11.30
C ASP A 110 -5.85 -58.66 11.23
N GLY A 111 -5.91 -59.36 12.34
CA GLY A 111 -6.51 -60.69 12.43
C GLY A 111 -5.74 -61.82 11.71
N ILE A 112 -4.74 -61.48 10.91
CA ILE A 112 -3.94 -62.45 10.13
C ILE A 112 -2.56 -62.66 10.77
N ASN A 113 -1.86 -61.54 11.06
CA ASN A 113 -0.53 -61.57 11.67
C ASN A 113 -0.54 -61.10 13.13
N GLY A 114 -1.70 -60.65 13.64
CA GLY A 114 -1.85 -60.08 14.97
C GLY A 114 -1.25 -58.67 15.13
N GLN A 115 -0.95 -57.99 14.02
CA GLN A 115 -0.36 -56.66 14.02
C GLN A 115 -1.44 -55.60 14.03
N THR A 116 -1.15 -54.47 14.64
CA THR A 116 -1.98 -53.28 14.50
C THR A 116 -1.86 -52.72 13.10
N ALA A 117 -2.98 -52.43 12.45
CA ALA A 117 -3.01 -51.96 11.08
C ALA A 117 -4.16 -50.99 10.79
N PHE A 118 -3.94 -50.09 9.85
CA PHE A 118 -5.01 -49.49 9.05
C PHE A 118 -5.28 -50.44 7.88
N ILE A 119 -6.54 -50.85 7.74
CA ILE A 119 -6.98 -51.78 6.68
C ILE A 119 -7.95 -51.01 5.78
N TYR A 120 -7.50 -50.67 4.60
CA TYR A 120 -8.38 -50.11 3.58
C TYR A 120 -9.07 -51.19 2.81
N VAL A 121 -10.40 -51.17 2.80
CA VAL A 121 -11.24 -52.17 2.13
C VAL A 121 -11.94 -51.50 0.95
N CYS A 122 -11.73 -52.09 -0.24
CA CYS A 122 -12.35 -51.63 -1.46
C CYS A 122 -13.17 -52.76 -2.08
N PRO A 123 -14.49 -52.60 -2.27
CA PRO A 123 -15.32 -53.58 -2.96
C PRO A 123 -14.97 -53.61 -4.45
N ILE A 124 -14.91 -54.79 -5.03
CA ILE A 124 -14.76 -55.02 -6.46
C ILE A 124 -16.14 -55.28 -7.02
N ALA A 125 -16.73 -54.27 -7.68
CA ALA A 125 -18.07 -54.34 -8.21
C ALA A 125 -18.08 -54.46 -9.74
N ILE A 126 -18.82 -55.45 -10.26
CA ILE A 126 -19.04 -55.67 -11.70
C ILE A 126 -20.53 -55.46 -11.95
N SER A 127 -20.89 -54.50 -12.81
CA SER A 127 -22.29 -54.15 -13.11
C SER A 127 -23.16 -53.88 -11.87
N GLY A 128 -22.59 -53.28 -10.84
CA GLY A 128 -23.24 -52.93 -9.58
C GLY A 128 -23.29 -54.08 -8.54
N ASN A 129 -22.83 -55.29 -8.88
CA ASN A 129 -22.75 -56.39 -7.94
C ASN A 129 -21.34 -56.57 -7.40
N VAL A 130 -21.19 -56.62 -6.08
CA VAL A 130 -19.91 -56.90 -5.43
C VAL A 130 -19.50 -58.35 -5.68
N THR A 131 -18.34 -58.54 -6.28
CA THR A 131 -17.78 -59.87 -6.62
C THR A 131 -16.60 -60.25 -5.74
N GLY A 132 -16.15 -59.36 -4.90
CA GLY A 132 -15.06 -59.57 -3.95
C GLY A 132 -14.60 -58.24 -3.34
N TYR A 133 -13.60 -58.31 -2.53
CA TYR A 133 -12.99 -57.18 -1.82
C TYR A 133 -11.46 -57.20 -2.01
N LEU A 134 -10.91 -56.01 -2.15
CA LEU A 134 -9.48 -55.77 -2.13
C LEU A 134 -9.12 -55.06 -0.84
N LEU A 135 -8.13 -55.58 -0.11
CA LEU A 135 -7.71 -55.04 1.17
C LEU A 135 -6.23 -54.65 1.11
N SER A 136 -5.89 -53.57 1.76
CA SER A 136 -4.52 -53.11 1.91
C SER A 136 -4.25 -52.78 3.38
N TYR A 137 -3.14 -53.33 3.88
CA TYR A 137 -2.76 -53.26 5.29
C TYR A 137 -1.54 -52.36 5.47
N MET A 138 -1.72 -51.26 6.18
CA MET A 138 -0.65 -50.30 6.49
C MET A 138 -0.37 -50.32 8.00
N ASN A 139 0.90 -50.51 8.37
CA ASN A 139 1.31 -50.41 9.76
C ASN A 139 1.25 -48.90 10.17
N PRO A 140 0.65 -48.54 11.32
CA PRO A 140 0.72 -47.23 11.88
C PRO A 140 2.15 -46.69 12.02
N ASP A 141 3.12 -47.56 12.29
CA ASP A 141 4.54 -47.20 12.39
C ASP A 141 5.10 -46.56 11.11
N ASN A 142 4.47 -46.77 9.96
CA ASN A 142 4.80 -46.04 8.72
C ASN A 142 4.54 -44.51 8.82
N MET A 143 3.84 -44.05 9.85
CA MET A 143 3.64 -42.67 10.17
C MET A 143 4.66 -42.12 11.19
N LYS A 144 5.47 -43.03 11.80
CA LYS A 144 6.39 -42.64 12.87
C LYS A 144 7.38 -41.59 12.44
N GLU A 145 8.01 -41.72 11.30
CA GLU A 145 8.95 -40.74 10.77
C GLU A 145 8.32 -39.37 10.55
N PHE A 146 7.04 -39.32 10.17
CA PHE A 146 6.30 -38.09 10.00
C PHE A 146 6.08 -37.34 11.33
N PHE A 147 5.85 -38.07 12.42
CA PHE A 147 5.67 -37.51 13.74
C PHE A 147 6.99 -37.24 14.48
N ASP A 148 7.95 -38.14 14.38
CA ASP A 148 9.26 -38.01 15.05
C ASP A 148 10.08 -36.85 14.51
N ASN A 149 9.91 -36.50 13.23
CA ASN A 149 10.53 -35.32 12.63
C ASN A 149 9.80 -34.02 12.98
N SER A 150 8.88 -34.04 13.94
CA SER A 150 8.22 -32.85 14.40
C SER A 150 9.22 -31.85 15.03
N VAL A 151 9.04 -30.57 14.76
CA VAL A 151 9.85 -29.51 15.34
C VAL A 151 9.66 -29.38 16.86
N TYR A 152 8.70 -30.11 17.42
CA TYR A 152 8.32 -30.04 18.85
C TYR A 152 9.08 -31.04 19.71
N GLY A 153 9.73 -32.05 19.11
CA GLY A 153 10.56 -33.04 19.79
C GLY A 153 9.83 -33.69 20.98
N ASP A 154 10.47 -33.64 22.16
CA ASP A 154 9.96 -34.18 23.41
C ASP A 154 8.85 -33.30 24.09
N LYS A 155 8.43 -32.20 23.45
CA LYS A 155 7.40 -31.29 23.97
C LYS A 155 6.01 -31.53 23.38
N ALA A 156 5.89 -32.53 22.50
CA ALA A 156 4.61 -32.90 21.92
C ALA A 156 4.48 -34.42 21.85
N PHE A 157 3.24 -34.90 21.98
CA PHE A 157 2.88 -36.28 21.66
C PHE A 157 1.75 -36.31 20.62
N PHE A 158 1.70 -37.38 19.87
CA PHE A 158 0.68 -37.65 18.86
C PHE A 158 0.11 -39.03 19.09
N SER A 159 -1.20 -39.14 19.21
CA SER A 159 -1.87 -40.41 19.46
C SER A 159 -3.03 -40.63 18.50
N LEU A 160 -3.17 -41.82 17.98
CA LEU A 160 -4.34 -42.23 17.21
C LEU A 160 -5.30 -42.95 18.16
N VAL A 161 -6.44 -42.36 18.42
CA VAL A 161 -7.38 -42.84 19.45
C VAL A 161 -8.77 -42.97 18.86
N ASN A 162 -9.44 -44.11 19.11
CA ASN A 162 -10.82 -44.30 18.67
C ASN A 162 -11.83 -43.62 19.60
N ARG A 163 -13.10 -43.66 19.21
CA ARG A 163 -14.19 -43.10 20.03
C ARG A 163 -14.28 -43.65 21.46
N ASN A 164 -13.85 -44.89 21.67
CA ASN A 164 -13.93 -45.59 22.95
C ASN A 164 -12.68 -45.40 23.82
N GLY A 165 -11.72 -44.56 23.40
CA GLY A 165 -10.50 -44.32 24.15
C GLY A 165 -9.38 -45.35 23.92
N THR A 166 -9.56 -46.27 22.98
CA THR A 166 -8.48 -47.25 22.65
C THR A 166 -7.42 -46.53 21.81
N ILE A 167 -6.17 -46.64 22.25
CA ILE A 167 -5.00 -46.12 21.54
C ILE A 167 -4.53 -47.12 20.51
N MET A 168 -4.44 -46.71 19.27
CA MET A 168 -3.90 -47.51 18.18
C MET A 168 -2.38 -47.38 18.03
N ALA A 169 -1.92 -46.15 18.11
CA ALA A 169 -0.51 -45.80 18.02
C ALA A 169 -0.21 -44.52 18.77
N CYS A 170 1.02 -44.39 19.22
CA CYS A 170 1.48 -43.19 19.89
C CYS A 170 2.90 -42.83 19.45
N TYR A 171 3.19 -41.56 19.27
CA TYR A 171 4.46 -41.03 18.76
C TYR A 171 4.88 -39.80 19.59
N GLY A 172 6.19 -39.52 19.62
CA GLY A 172 6.76 -38.39 20.37
C GLY A 172 7.03 -38.73 21.84
N ALA A 173 6.98 -37.73 22.73
CA ALA A 173 7.29 -37.90 24.16
C ALA A 173 6.18 -38.68 24.87
N THR A 174 6.36 -39.97 24.97
CA THR A 174 5.37 -40.92 25.55
C THR A 174 5.80 -41.49 26.91
N ASP A 175 7.05 -41.29 27.30
CA ASP A 175 7.59 -41.88 28.53
C ASP A 175 6.99 -41.17 29.78
N GLY A 176 6.18 -41.96 30.53
CA GLY A 176 5.65 -41.58 31.82
C GLY A 176 4.36 -40.74 31.81
N THR A 177 3.70 -40.58 30.68
CA THR A 177 2.44 -39.83 30.62
C THR A 177 1.25 -40.67 31.06
N ALA A 178 0.51 -40.25 32.09
CA ALA A 178 -0.73 -40.87 32.55
C ALA A 178 -1.83 -40.87 31.48
N ILE A 179 -1.74 -39.99 30.50
CA ILE A 179 -2.68 -39.84 29.37
C ILE A 179 -2.68 -41.10 28.46
N LEU A 180 -1.62 -41.91 28.47
CA LEU A 180 -1.48 -43.06 27.55
C LEU A 180 -1.95 -44.40 28.16
N GLN A 181 -2.88 -44.36 29.10
CA GLN A 181 -3.47 -45.56 29.69
C GLN A 181 -4.67 -46.07 28.88
N ASN A 182 -5.10 -47.29 29.17
CA ASN A 182 -6.11 -48.04 28.43
C ASN A 182 -7.50 -47.43 28.28
N ASP A 183 -7.74 -46.25 28.81
CA ASP A 183 -8.96 -45.49 28.62
C ASP A 183 -8.59 -44.01 28.46
N PHE A 184 -8.10 -43.69 27.28
CA PHE A 184 -7.53 -42.38 26.96
C PHE A 184 -8.45 -41.20 27.32
N TRP A 185 -9.74 -41.31 26.97
CA TRP A 185 -10.67 -40.18 27.20
C TRP A 185 -10.96 -40.01 28.68
N ASN A 186 -11.09 -41.05 29.47
CA ASN A 186 -11.28 -40.93 30.92
C ASN A 186 -10.01 -40.42 31.60
N SER A 187 -8.84 -40.89 31.22
CA SER A 187 -7.57 -40.36 31.74
C SER A 187 -7.41 -38.86 31.44
N LEU A 188 -7.80 -38.43 30.26
CA LEU A 188 -7.74 -37.02 29.87
C LEU A 188 -8.75 -36.19 30.66
N LYS A 189 -9.94 -36.71 30.92
CA LYS A 189 -10.96 -36.06 31.74
C LYS A 189 -10.48 -35.80 33.16
N ASP A 190 -9.80 -36.76 33.78
CA ASP A 190 -9.34 -36.65 35.16
C ASP A 190 -8.30 -35.58 35.41
N ILE A 191 -7.53 -35.20 34.37
CA ILE A 191 -6.50 -34.17 34.42
C ILE A 191 -6.94 -32.87 33.77
N SER A 192 -8.21 -32.75 33.34
CA SER A 192 -8.75 -31.54 32.73
C SER A 192 -8.85 -30.40 33.73
N GLU A 193 -8.54 -29.17 33.33
CA GLU A 193 -8.58 -28.01 34.21
C GLU A 193 -9.98 -27.64 34.68
N SER A 194 -11.02 -27.97 33.94
CA SER A 194 -12.41 -27.74 34.35
C SER A 194 -13.37 -28.74 33.68
N LEU A 195 -14.43 -29.08 34.43
CA LEU A 195 -15.50 -29.94 33.91
C LEU A 195 -16.26 -29.30 32.74
N GLY A 196 -16.35 -27.97 32.69
CA GLY A 196 -17.01 -27.25 31.60
C GLY A 196 -16.22 -27.35 30.28
N SER A 197 -14.91 -27.23 30.36
CA SER A 197 -14.01 -27.40 29.20
C SER A 197 -14.04 -28.83 28.68
N TRP A 198 -14.02 -29.82 29.59
CA TRP A 198 -14.17 -31.23 29.23
C TRP A 198 -15.49 -31.49 28.49
N THR A 199 -16.63 -30.99 29.02
CA THR A 199 -17.94 -31.24 28.42
C THR A 199 -18.02 -30.66 26.97
N LEU A 200 -17.39 -29.52 26.73
CA LEU A 200 -17.32 -28.94 25.38
C LEU A 200 -16.47 -29.79 24.46
N PHE A 201 -15.28 -30.20 24.91
CA PHE A 201 -14.34 -31.03 24.16
C PHE A 201 -14.98 -32.38 23.77
N GLU A 202 -15.59 -33.08 24.73
CA GLU A 202 -16.29 -34.36 24.52
C GLU A 202 -17.46 -34.17 23.51
N ARG A 203 -18.22 -33.08 23.61
CA ARG A 203 -19.30 -32.80 22.66
C ARG A 203 -18.78 -32.60 21.23
N GLN A 204 -17.64 -31.93 21.05
CA GLN A 204 -17.03 -31.77 19.74
C GLN A 204 -16.57 -33.13 19.19
N GLN A 205 -15.92 -33.92 20.01
CA GLN A 205 -15.47 -35.27 19.64
C GLN A 205 -16.65 -36.15 19.20
N GLN A 206 -17.77 -36.16 19.95
CA GLN A 206 -18.97 -36.92 19.59
C GLN A 206 -19.60 -36.45 18.29
N LYS A 207 -19.49 -35.17 17.95
CA LYS A 207 -19.99 -34.62 16.68
C LYS A 207 -19.03 -34.85 15.52
N GLY A 208 -17.84 -35.37 15.73
CA GLY A 208 -16.83 -35.49 14.71
C GLY A 208 -16.20 -34.18 14.28
N ASN A 209 -16.16 -33.16 15.17
CA ASN A 209 -15.47 -31.92 14.99
C ASN A 209 -14.13 -31.95 15.74
N SER A 210 -13.21 -31.05 15.42
CA SER A 210 -12.02 -30.80 16.24
C SER A 210 -12.40 -30.13 17.57
N GLY A 211 -11.58 -30.36 18.60
CA GLY A 211 -11.73 -29.75 19.91
C GLY A 211 -10.38 -29.52 20.59
N ILE A 212 -10.37 -28.56 21.52
CA ILE A 212 -9.21 -28.18 22.31
C ILE A 212 -9.51 -28.29 23.79
N LEU A 213 -8.55 -28.77 24.59
CA LEU A 213 -8.65 -28.94 26.02
C LEU A 213 -7.34 -28.59 26.72
N HIS A 214 -7.42 -27.81 27.78
CA HIS A 214 -6.31 -27.55 28.68
C HIS A 214 -6.29 -28.59 29.79
N VAL A 215 -5.15 -29.21 29.97
CA VAL A 215 -4.96 -30.24 31.01
C VAL A 215 -3.71 -29.92 31.83
N LYS A 216 -3.67 -30.47 33.02
CA LYS A 216 -2.51 -30.31 33.90
C LYS A 216 -2.05 -31.70 34.37
N GLU A 217 -0.90 -32.15 33.88
CA GLU A 217 -0.31 -33.39 34.25
C GLU A 217 1.01 -33.16 34.98
N ASP A 218 1.15 -33.69 36.21
CA ASP A 218 2.32 -33.54 37.10
C ASP A 218 2.79 -32.09 37.26
N GLY A 219 1.85 -31.13 37.25
CA GLY A 219 2.14 -29.71 37.38
C GLY A 219 2.48 -29.00 36.10
N VAL A 220 2.62 -29.72 34.97
CA VAL A 220 2.89 -29.19 33.65
C VAL A 220 1.56 -28.96 32.92
N GLY A 221 1.32 -27.73 32.45
CA GLY A 221 0.18 -27.41 31.60
C GLY A 221 0.41 -27.92 30.18
N LYS A 222 -0.56 -28.63 29.63
CA LYS A 222 -0.57 -29.13 28.26
C LYS A 222 -1.85 -28.69 27.55
N ILE A 223 -1.74 -28.41 26.26
CA ILE A 223 -2.87 -28.20 25.38
C ILE A 223 -3.05 -29.47 24.57
N VAL A 224 -4.23 -30.03 24.65
CA VAL A 224 -4.59 -31.27 23.92
C VAL A 224 -5.69 -30.92 22.90
N CYS A 225 -5.40 -31.23 21.65
CA CYS A 225 -6.35 -31.08 20.54
C CYS A 225 -6.68 -32.43 19.95
N HIS A 226 -7.93 -32.63 19.52
CA HIS A 226 -8.31 -33.79 18.74
C HIS A 226 -8.85 -33.40 17.37
N PHE A 227 -8.54 -34.25 16.36
CA PHE A 227 -8.93 -34.08 14.98
C PHE A 227 -9.48 -35.38 14.43
N PRO A 228 -10.72 -35.42 13.93
CA PRO A 228 -11.26 -36.63 13.35
C PRO A 228 -10.53 -36.98 12.05
N ILE A 229 -10.18 -38.26 11.89
CA ILE A 229 -9.59 -38.78 10.66
C ILE A 229 -10.70 -39.18 9.71
N ARG A 230 -10.67 -38.66 8.50
CA ARG A 230 -11.72 -38.83 7.49
C ARG A 230 -11.97 -40.29 7.15
N GLY A 231 -13.25 -40.66 7.10
CA GLY A 231 -13.67 -42.02 6.75
C GLY A 231 -13.39 -43.08 7.81
N THR A 232 -13.03 -42.66 9.03
CA THR A 232 -12.76 -43.56 10.15
C THR A 232 -13.52 -43.12 11.42
N GLU A 233 -13.50 -43.98 12.45
CA GLU A 233 -13.95 -43.61 13.79
C GLU A 233 -12.81 -43.14 14.72
N TRP A 234 -11.67 -42.81 14.14
CA TRP A 234 -10.46 -42.46 14.86
C TRP A 234 -10.22 -40.96 14.86
N ASN A 235 -9.54 -40.49 15.91
CA ASN A 235 -9.06 -39.14 16.04
C ASN A 235 -7.54 -39.14 16.14
N LEU A 236 -6.90 -38.22 15.45
CA LEU A 236 -5.56 -37.79 15.81
C LEU A 236 -5.66 -36.90 17.04
N VAL A 237 -4.99 -37.23 18.10
CA VAL A 237 -4.84 -36.40 19.30
C VAL A 237 -3.42 -35.88 19.34
N VAL A 238 -3.31 -34.58 19.53
CA VAL A 238 -2.04 -33.85 19.62
C VAL A 238 -1.99 -33.16 20.96
N GLY A 239 -1.01 -33.49 21.78
CA GLY A 239 -0.77 -32.78 23.06
C GLY A 239 0.56 -32.06 23.03
N ILE A 240 0.59 -30.80 23.44
CA ILE A 240 1.76 -29.94 23.40
C ILE A 240 1.93 -29.23 24.74
N ASP A 241 3.15 -29.15 25.25
CA ASP A 241 3.47 -28.40 26.45
C ASP A 241 3.17 -26.89 26.26
N GLU A 242 2.31 -26.34 27.09
CA GLU A 242 1.89 -24.94 27.03
C GLU A 242 3.07 -23.98 27.20
N SER A 243 4.01 -24.32 28.09
CA SER A 243 5.22 -23.53 28.31
C SER A 243 6.12 -23.42 27.07
N TYR A 244 6.12 -24.44 26.23
CA TYR A 244 6.90 -24.45 25.00
C TYR A 244 6.30 -23.48 23.96
N LEU A 245 4.98 -23.55 23.75
CA LEU A 245 4.30 -22.63 22.82
C LEU A 245 4.42 -21.16 23.28
N SER A 246 4.25 -20.91 24.59
CA SER A 246 4.41 -19.57 25.14
C SER A 246 5.86 -19.07 25.08
N GLY A 247 6.84 -19.98 25.22
CA GLY A 247 8.27 -19.67 25.10
C GLY A 247 8.69 -19.30 23.69
N ILE A 248 8.20 -20.01 22.68
CA ILE A 248 8.41 -19.67 21.27
C ILE A 248 7.90 -18.26 20.99
N GLN A 249 6.69 -17.95 21.45
CA GLN A 249 6.09 -16.62 21.24
C GLN A 249 6.90 -15.50 21.89
N GLN A 250 7.43 -15.72 23.10
CA GLN A 250 8.29 -14.74 23.77
C GLN A 250 9.62 -14.52 23.04
N SER A 251 10.21 -15.58 22.49
CA SER A 251 11.48 -15.52 21.77
C SER A 251 11.37 -14.71 20.48
N PHE A 252 10.25 -14.73 19.80
CA PHE A 252 10.03 -13.98 18.55
C PHE A 252 9.49 -12.56 18.78
N ARG A 253 8.81 -12.30 19.91
CA ARG A 253 8.19 -11.01 20.19
C ARG A 253 9.21 -9.87 20.29
N GLY A 254 10.32 -10.08 20.97
CA GLY A 254 11.38 -9.08 21.13
C GLY A 254 12.02 -8.65 19.79
N PRO A 255 12.55 -9.57 19.00
CA PRO A 255 13.12 -9.28 17.67
C PRO A 255 12.12 -8.63 16.71
N ILE A 256 10.86 -9.10 16.67
CA ILE A 256 9.82 -8.55 15.77
C ILE A 256 9.47 -7.12 16.17
N VAL A 257 9.24 -6.85 17.44
CA VAL A 257 8.95 -5.49 17.94
C VAL A 257 10.13 -4.57 17.63
N ASN A 258 11.36 -5.03 17.85
CA ASN A 258 12.56 -4.26 17.57
C ASN A 258 12.73 -3.97 16.06
N LEU A 259 12.36 -4.91 15.21
CA LEU A 259 12.35 -4.73 13.75
C LEU A 259 11.29 -3.69 13.33
N ILE A 260 10.07 -3.79 13.85
CA ILE A 260 8.98 -2.84 13.58
C ILE A 260 9.39 -1.43 14.01
N VAL A 261 9.97 -1.29 15.20
CA VAL A 261 10.47 0.02 15.70
C VAL A 261 11.54 0.59 14.78
N LYS A 262 12.51 -0.21 14.35
CA LYS A 262 13.57 0.23 13.42
C LYS A 262 12.99 0.66 12.07
N ILE A 263 12.06 -0.08 11.51
CA ILE A 263 11.37 0.28 10.25
C ILE A 263 10.59 1.58 10.42
N SER A 264 9.86 1.74 11.53
CA SER A 264 9.09 2.96 11.82
C SER A 264 9.98 4.19 11.95
N ILE A 265 11.13 4.07 12.63
CA ILE A 265 12.12 5.14 12.73
C ILE A 265 12.69 5.48 11.35
N SER A 266 13.03 4.47 10.55
CA SER A 266 13.56 4.66 9.19
C SER A 266 12.58 5.43 8.29
N ILE A 267 11.30 5.09 8.34
CA ILE A 267 10.23 5.78 7.61
C ILE A 267 10.10 7.23 8.10
N ALA A 268 10.11 7.46 9.41
CA ALA A 268 10.03 8.80 9.98
C ALA A 268 11.20 9.69 9.53
N VAL A 269 12.42 9.17 9.56
CA VAL A 269 13.61 9.88 9.08
C VAL A 269 13.51 10.20 7.58
N ALA A 270 13.07 9.24 6.76
CA ALA A 270 12.88 9.46 5.33
C ALA A 270 11.84 10.57 5.05
N LEU A 271 10.73 10.60 5.79
CA LEU A 271 9.71 11.65 5.67
C LEU A 271 10.26 13.03 6.05
N ILE A 272 11.08 13.11 7.11
CA ILE A 272 11.73 14.37 7.51
C ILE A 272 12.67 14.87 6.40
N ILE A 273 13.48 13.99 5.83
CA ILE A 273 14.41 14.33 4.74
C ILE A 273 13.63 14.82 3.51
N ILE A 274 12.57 14.10 3.10
CA ILE A 274 11.74 14.49 1.96
C ILE A 274 11.10 15.86 2.20
N THR A 275 10.60 16.10 3.40
CA THR A 275 9.99 17.39 3.76
C THR A 275 11.01 18.53 3.72
N ALA A 276 12.22 18.30 4.26
CA ALA A 276 13.31 19.28 4.21
C ALA A 276 13.72 19.60 2.76
N ILE A 277 13.85 18.59 1.90
CA ILE A 277 14.16 18.77 0.48
C ILE A 277 13.04 19.59 -0.21
N ASN A 278 11.78 19.28 0.05
CA ASN A 278 10.65 20.02 -0.53
C ASN A 278 10.66 21.51 -0.10
N ILE A 279 10.98 21.79 1.16
CA ILE A 279 11.11 23.17 1.66
C ILE A 279 12.25 23.90 0.93
N LEU A 280 13.43 23.27 0.82
CA LEU A 280 14.56 23.86 0.11
C LEU A 280 14.28 24.14 -1.37
N VAL A 281 13.61 23.20 -2.05
CA VAL A 281 13.19 23.36 -3.45
C VAL A 281 12.21 24.53 -3.59
N ARG A 282 11.25 24.66 -2.68
CA ARG A 282 10.28 25.79 -2.69
C ARG A 282 10.96 27.14 -2.46
N ILE A 283 11.90 27.21 -1.52
CA ILE A 283 12.67 28.45 -1.27
C ILE A 283 13.44 28.84 -2.52
N LYS A 284 14.18 27.91 -3.12
CA LYS A 284 14.96 28.16 -4.33
C LYS A 284 14.12 28.52 -5.55
N ALA A 285 12.96 27.87 -5.72
CA ALA A 285 12.00 28.19 -6.78
C ALA A 285 11.41 29.59 -6.61
N SER A 286 11.10 30.02 -5.36
CA SER A 286 10.60 31.37 -5.06
C SER A 286 11.63 32.45 -5.36
N GLU A 287 12.92 32.24 -5.04
CA GLU A 287 13.99 33.17 -5.39
C GLU A 287 14.14 33.30 -6.92
N HIS A 288 14.12 32.18 -7.62
CA HIS A 288 14.25 32.19 -9.08
C HIS A 288 13.06 32.83 -9.78
N SER A 289 11.85 32.66 -9.24
CA SER A 289 10.63 33.31 -9.74
C SER A 289 10.68 34.84 -9.60
N LYS A 290 11.18 35.37 -8.47
CA LYS A 290 11.35 36.81 -8.26
C LYS A 290 12.35 37.42 -9.25
N VAL A 291 13.47 36.75 -9.50
CA VAL A 291 14.48 37.24 -10.47
C VAL A 291 13.92 37.25 -11.90
N LEU A 292 13.08 36.27 -12.23
CA LEU A 292 12.41 36.23 -13.53
C LEU A 292 11.32 37.31 -13.65
N GLU A 293 10.59 37.54 -12.60
CA GLU A 293 9.57 38.59 -12.53
C GLU A 293 10.19 39.98 -12.66
N ASP A 294 11.28 40.27 -11.94
CA ASP A 294 12.01 41.53 -12.04
C ASP A 294 12.58 41.75 -13.46
N LYS A 295 13.09 40.72 -14.12
CA LYS A 295 13.55 40.82 -15.52
C LYS A 295 12.40 40.96 -16.52
N ALA A 296 11.23 40.40 -16.23
CA ALA A 296 10.04 40.53 -17.06
C ALA A 296 9.37 41.89 -16.89
N ASP A 297 9.66 42.61 -15.83
CA ASP A 297 9.06 43.90 -15.49
C ASP A 297 9.85 45.10 -16.03
N THR A 298 11.07 44.92 -16.51
CA THR A 298 11.93 46.02 -16.98
C THR A 298 11.94 46.14 -18.52
N ASP A 299 12.10 47.38 -18.99
CA ASP A 299 12.41 47.69 -20.39
C ASP A 299 13.90 47.50 -20.64
N LEU A 300 14.26 46.64 -21.59
CA LEU A 300 15.65 46.23 -21.85
C LEU A 300 16.57 47.36 -22.31
N LEU A 301 16.04 48.44 -22.84
CA LEU A 301 16.83 49.59 -23.30
C LEU A 301 17.12 50.60 -22.20
N THR A 302 16.16 50.81 -21.30
CA THR A 302 16.14 51.92 -20.36
C THR A 302 16.23 51.52 -18.90
N ASP A 303 16.12 50.22 -18.59
CA ASP A 303 16.05 49.67 -17.23
C ASP A 303 14.89 50.22 -16.35
N LEU A 304 13.98 50.99 -16.94
CA LEU A 304 12.73 51.39 -16.29
C LEU A 304 11.70 50.28 -16.29
N ASN A 305 10.60 50.46 -15.55
CA ASN A 305 9.47 49.54 -15.70
C ASN A 305 9.01 49.53 -17.17
N ASN A 306 8.77 48.34 -17.71
CA ASN A 306 8.14 48.25 -19.01
C ASN A 306 6.64 48.58 -18.93
N LYS A 307 5.92 48.61 -20.04
CA LYS A 307 4.49 48.94 -20.11
C LYS A 307 3.67 48.14 -19.13
N MET A 308 3.82 46.80 -19.15
CA MET A 308 3.03 45.90 -18.31
C MET A 308 3.24 46.16 -16.80
N ALA A 309 4.49 46.30 -16.39
CA ALA A 309 4.83 46.57 -14.99
C ALA A 309 4.37 47.98 -14.55
N THR A 310 4.50 48.96 -15.41
CA THR A 310 4.06 50.34 -15.14
C THR A 310 2.56 50.39 -14.91
N GLU A 311 1.78 49.85 -15.82
CA GLU A 311 0.30 49.81 -15.72
C GLU A 311 -0.12 48.99 -14.47
N ARG A 312 0.44 47.83 -14.23
CA ARG A 312 0.13 46.99 -13.08
C ARG A 312 0.39 47.76 -11.77
N LYS A 313 1.58 48.31 -11.60
CA LYS A 313 1.95 49.02 -10.37
C LYS A 313 1.06 50.26 -10.10
N ILE A 314 0.62 50.94 -11.15
CA ILE A 314 -0.31 52.07 -11.01
C ILE A 314 -1.69 51.56 -10.57
N ARG A 315 -2.22 50.51 -11.19
CA ARG A 315 -3.51 49.91 -10.82
C ARG A 315 -3.50 49.43 -9.37
N GLU A 316 -2.47 48.68 -8.96
CA GLU A 316 -2.30 48.19 -7.59
C GLU A 316 -2.30 49.34 -6.57
N TYR A 317 -1.65 50.47 -6.91
CA TYR A 317 -1.67 51.63 -6.04
C TYR A 317 -3.07 52.26 -5.97
N MET A 318 -3.74 52.46 -7.10
CA MET A 318 -5.06 53.06 -7.17
C MET A 318 -6.11 52.23 -6.43
N GLU A 319 -6.07 50.90 -6.59
CA GLU A 319 -6.96 49.98 -5.89
C GLU A 319 -6.71 49.95 -4.37
N LYS A 320 -5.45 50.00 -3.97
CA LYS A 320 -5.06 49.93 -2.55
C LYS A 320 -5.33 51.27 -1.81
N TYR A 321 -5.27 52.37 -2.52
CA TYR A 321 -5.39 53.73 -1.95
C TYR A 321 -6.36 54.62 -2.73
N PRO A 322 -7.66 54.29 -2.79
CA PRO A 322 -8.65 54.95 -3.65
C PRO A 322 -8.90 56.43 -3.27
N ASP A 323 -8.63 56.78 -2.00
CA ASP A 323 -8.85 58.13 -1.48
C ASP A 323 -7.61 59.04 -1.52
N LYS A 324 -6.46 58.47 -1.90
CA LYS A 324 -5.22 59.27 -2.00
C LYS A 324 -5.12 59.96 -3.36
N GLN A 325 -4.45 61.08 -3.37
CA GLN A 325 -4.19 61.81 -4.61
C GLN A 325 -2.86 61.38 -5.24
N GLY A 326 -2.88 61.24 -6.55
CA GLY A 326 -1.71 61.02 -7.39
C GLY A 326 -1.83 61.78 -8.71
N VAL A 327 -0.75 61.88 -9.45
CA VAL A 327 -0.77 62.45 -10.79
C VAL A 327 -0.06 61.56 -11.78
N LEU A 328 -0.72 61.27 -12.90
CA LEU A 328 -0.16 60.56 -14.02
C LEU A 328 0.32 61.53 -15.08
N PHE A 329 1.59 61.46 -15.42
CA PHE A 329 2.17 62.12 -16.57
C PHE A 329 2.40 61.07 -17.67
N VAL A 330 1.93 61.35 -18.88
CA VAL A 330 2.25 60.63 -20.09
C VAL A 330 3.12 61.55 -20.97
N LEU A 331 4.29 61.05 -21.31
CA LEU A 331 5.31 61.81 -22.03
C LEU A 331 5.60 61.13 -23.38
N ASP A 332 5.87 61.93 -24.41
CA ASP A 332 6.21 61.49 -25.75
C ASP A 332 7.32 62.40 -26.30
N VAL A 333 8.44 61.80 -26.74
CA VAL A 333 9.59 62.55 -27.26
C VAL A 333 9.27 63.17 -28.60
N ASP A 334 9.31 64.48 -28.64
CA ASP A 334 8.92 65.26 -29.85
C ASP A 334 9.84 64.92 -31.02
N ASN A 335 9.21 64.59 -32.17
CA ASN A 335 9.91 64.34 -33.42
C ASN A 335 10.94 63.20 -33.35
N PHE A 336 10.78 62.22 -32.46
CA PHE A 336 11.72 61.12 -32.22
C PHE A 336 12.07 60.33 -33.51
N LYS A 337 11.09 60.12 -34.37
CA LYS A 337 11.37 59.54 -35.71
C LYS A 337 12.38 60.38 -36.50
N LYS A 338 12.26 61.69 -36.51
CA LYS A 338 13.21 62.57 -37.18
C LYS A 338 14.62 62.49 -36.57
N ILE A 339 14.72 62.31 -35.23
CA ILE A 339 15.99 62.09 -34.56
C ILE A 339 16.65 60.80 -35.10
N ASN A 340 15.87 59.71 -35.13
CA ASN A 340 16.34 58.46 -35.69
C ASN A 340 16.76 58.52 -37.16
N ASP A 341 15.94 59.19 -37.99
CA ASP A 341 16.17 59.33 -39.42
C ASP A 341 17.43 60.18 -39.70
N THR A 342 17.75 61.17 -38.85
CA THR A 342 18.85 62.10 -39.05
C THR A 342 20.14 61.64 -38.37
N MET A 343 20.07 61.10 -37.17
CA MET A 343 21.24 60.77 -36.35
C MET A 343 21.47 59.27 -36.19
N GLY A 344 20.55 58.44 -36.70
CA GLY A 344 20.57 56.99 -36.61
C GLY A 344 19.92 56.43 -35.33
N HIS A 345 19.50 55.16 -35.41
CA HIS A 345 18.83 54.48 -34.27
C HIS A 345 19.69 54.39 -33.01
N ALA A 346 21.02 54.24 -33.15
CA ALA A 346 21.92 54.18 -31.99
C ALA A 346 21.88 55.49 -31.17
N PHE A 347 21.76 56.64 -31.84
CA PHE A 347 21.62 57.93 -31.15
C PHE A 347 20.22 58.09 -30.54
N GLY A 348 19.17 57.61 -31.23
CA GLY A 348 17.83 57.56 -30.63
C GLY A 348 17.78 56.71 -29.37
N ASP A 349 18.44 55.55 -29.37
CA ASP A 349 18.58 54.71 -28.18
C ASP A 349 19.32 55.44 -27.03
N GLU A 350 20.38 56.19 -27.37
CA GLU A 350 21.11 57.01 -26.40
C GLU A 350 20.20 58.10 -25.80
N VAL A 351 19.39 58.78 -26.62
CA VAL A 351 18.38 59.75 -26.15
C VAL A 351 17.43 59.09 -25.16
N LEU A 352 16.88 57.93 -25.46
CA LEU A 352 15.94 57.20 -24.58
C LEU A 352 16.62 56.76 -23.27
N ARG A 353 17.87 56.24 -23.30
CA ARG A 353 18.60 55.89 -22.08
C ARG A 353 18.88 57.10 -21.21
N ASN A 354 19.35 58.19 -21.79
CA ASN A 354 19.60 59.46 -21.05
C ASN A 354 18.33 60.02 -20.44
N LEU A 355 17.21 60.01 -21.19
CA LEU A 355 15.91 60.43 -20.69
C LEU A 355 15.46 59.58 -19.50
N ALA A 356 15.57 58.25 -19.62
CA ALA A 356 15.20 57.31 -18.56
C ALA A 356 15.98 57.55 -17.25
N VAL A 357 17.31 57.64 -17.33
CA VAL A 357 18.17 57.91 -16.17
C VAL A 357 17.78 59.23 -15.51
N ARG A 358 17.51 60.27 -16.29
CA ARG A 358 17.13 61.58 -15.79
C ARG A 358 15.74 61.58 -15.16
N LEU A 359 14.74 61.00 -15.82
CA LEU A 359 13.39 60.84 -15.27
C LEU A 359 13.42 60.08 -13.95
N GLN A 360 14.17 58.97 -13.89
CA GLN A 360 14.29 58.17 -12.66
C GLN A 360 14.93 58.99 -11.51
N SER A 361 15.96 59.80 -11.81
CA SER A 361 16.62 60.64 -10.81
C SER A 361 15.78 61.87 -10.34
N MET A 362 14.81 62.29 -11.14
CA MET A 362 13.96 63.44 -10.86
C MET A 362 12.90 63.14 -9.81
N PHE A 363 12.43 61.89 -9.74
CA PHE A 363 11.33 61.45 -8.90
C PHE A 363 11.79 60.55 -7.76
N ARG A 364 10.94 60.31 -6.78
CA ARG A 364 11.23 59.48 -5.63
C ARG A 364 11.26 58.01 -6.02
N ALA A 365 12.02 57.19 -5.34
CA ALA A 365 12.03 55.75 -5.53
C ALA A 365 10.67 55.11 -5.30
N THR A 366 9.74 55.75 -4.62
CA THR A 366 8.38 55.29 -4.38
C THR A 366 7.43 55.60 -5.55
N ASP A 367 7.78 56.59 -6.41
CA ASP A 367 7.00 56.92 -7.59
C ASP A 367 7.21 55.87 -8.68
N ILE A 368 6.28 55.78 -9.61
CA ILE A 368 6.37 54.77 -10.68
C ILE A 368 6.82 55.50 -11.96
N VAL A 369 7.97 55.08 -12.48
CA VAL A 369 8.52 55.57 -13.74
C VAL A 369 8.67 54.38 -14.69
N GLY A 370 8.17 54.48 -15.91
CA GLY A 370 8.23 53.41 -16.89
C GLY A 370 8.29 53.93 -18.34
N ARG A 371 8.80 53.07 -19.23
CA ARG A 371 8.72 53.29 -20.68
C ARG A 371 7.62 52.37 -21.24
N THR A 372 6.64 52.99 -21.90
CA THR A 372 5.40 52.28 -22.29
C THR A 372 5.26 52.10 -23.81
N GLY A 373 6.11 52.73 -24.58
CA GLY A 373 6.15 52.64 -26.02
C GLY A 373 7.53 52.92 -26.58
N GLY A 374 7.67 53.09 -27.88
CA GLY A 374 8.93 53.41 -28.54
C GLY A 374 9.59 54.67 -27.97
N ASP A 375 8.88 55.76 -27.93
CA ASP A 375 9.27 57.12 -27.47
C ASP A 375 8.37 57.62 -26.33
N GLU A 376 7.52 56.75 -25.76
CA GLU A 376 6.55 57.07 -24.75
C GLU A 376 7.02 56.63 -23.35
N PHE A 377 6.85 57.53 -22.39
CA PHE A 377 7.13 57.25 -20.97
C PHE A 377 5.91 57.61 -20.10
N MET A 378 5.78 56.93 -18.97
CA MET A 378 4.81 57.26 -17.94
C MET A 378 5.50 57.52 -16.62
N VAL A 379 5.01 58.50 -15.90
CA VAL A 379 5.40 58.81 -14.53
C VAL A 379 4.15 58.95 -13.68
N PHE A 380 4.03 58.14 -12.61
CA PHE A 380 2.95 58.28 -11.67
C PHE A 380 3.50 58.64 -10.29
N LEU A 381 3.17 59.85 -9.86
CA LEU A 381 3.53 60.38 -8.55
C LEU A 381 2.47 59.99 -7.54
N LYS A 382 2.94 59.41 -6.44
CA LYS A 382 2.10 58.92 -5.35
C LYS A 382 1.99 59.99 -4.22
N ASP A 383 0.92 59.87 -3.43
CA ASP A 383 0.74 60.62 -2.18
C ASP A 383 0.94 62.13 -2.34
N ILE A 384 0.27 62.72 -3.33
CA ILE A 384 0.25 64.17 -3.54
C ILE A 384 -0.70 64.80 -2.52
N CYS A 385 -0.20 65.64 -1.66
CA CYS A 385 -0.98 66.25 -0.59
C CYS A 385 -1.66 67.57 -0.97
N GLU A 386 -1.12 68.29 -1.96
CA GLU A 386 -1.61 69.65 -2.37
C GLU A 386 -1.53 69.81 -3.89
N ILE A 387 -2.48 70.50 -4.45
CA ILE A 387 -2.50 70.79 -5.89
C ILE A 387 -1.26 71.60 -6.30
N SER A 388 -0.77 72.51 -5.42
CA SER A 388 0.47 73.27 -5.62
C SER A 388 1.71 72.31 -5.88
N MET A 389 1.70 71.07 -5.33
CA MET A 389 2.76 70.09 -5.62
C MET A 389 2.66 69.60 -7.06
N ILE A 390 1.46 69.37 -7.58
CA ILE A 390 1.25 68.93 -8.96
C ILE A 390 1.81 69.97 -9.95
N GLU A 391 1.50 71.20 -9.75
CA GLU A 391 2.01 72.31 -10.59
C GLU A 391 3.53 72.44 -10.49
N ARG A 392 4.08 72.29 -9.30
CA ARG A 392 5.54 72.30 -9.08
C ARG A 392 6.26 71.16 -9.78
N GLU A 393 5.75 69.88 -9.63
CA GLU A 393 6.36 68.73 -10.27
C GLU A 393 6.18 68.79 -11.81
N GLY A 394 5.02 69.33 -12.29
CA GLY A 394 4.81 69.58 -13.70
C GLY A 394 5.81 70.61 -14.27
N LYS A 395 6.06 71.71 -13.55
CA LYS A 395 7.06 72.74 -13.93
C LYS A 395 8.47 72.14 -13.95
N LYS A 396 8.81 71.24 -13.06
CA LYS A 396 10.11 70.56 -13.11
C LYS A 396 10.27 69.75 -14.40
N ILE A 397 9.25 68.98 -14.81
CA ILE A 397 9.27 68.20 -16.06
C ILE A 397 9.43 69.23 -17.26
N GLU A 398 8.71 70.32 -17.29
CA GLU A 398 8.75 71.27 -18.35
C GLU A 398 10.14 71.94 -18.42
N GLN A 399 10.67 72.42 -17.28
CA GLN A 399 12.02 72.96 -17.20
C GLN A 399 13.09 72.03 -17.60
N PHE A 400 12.93 70.69 -17.24
CA PHE A 400 13.85 69.68 -17.64
C PHE A 400 13.96 69.60 -19.16
N PHE A 401 12.84 69.56 -19.89
CA PHE A 401 12.87 69.40 -21.34
C PHE A 401 13.38 70.65 -22.04
N HIS A 402 13.27 71.82 -21.43
CA HIS A 402 13.90 73.08 -21.96
C HIS A 402 15.43 73.02 -21.92
N GLN A 403 16.03 72.16 -21.10
CA GLN A 403 17.48 72.03 -20.89
C GLN A 403 18.02 70.64 -21.23
N PHE A 404 17.17 69.77 -21.74
CA PHE A 404 17.57 68.36 -22.01
C PHE A 404 18.32 68.33 -23.35
N GLU A 405 19.62 68.04 -23.23
CA GLU A 405 20.53 67.86 -24.37
C GLU A 405 21.24 66.53 -24.27
N VAL A 406 21.41 65.88 -25.41
CA VAL A 406 22.09 64.59 -25.56
C VAL A 406 23.21 64.71 -26.60
N GLY A 407 24.26 63.94 -26.43
CA GLY A 407 25.45 63.88 -27.29
C GLY A 407 26.70 64.36 -26.59
N GLU A 408 27.84 63.79 -26.89
CA GLU A 408 29.11 64.05 -26.24
C GLU A 408 29.81 65.30 -26.82
N TYR A 409 29.93 65.33 -28.13
CA TYR A 409 30.64 66.41 -28.87
C TYR A 409 29.73 67.46 -29.43
N VAL A 410 28.56 67.05 -29.92
CA VAL A 410 27.52 67.96 -30.42
C VAL A 410 26.26 67.78 -29.60
N LYS A 411 25.90 68.78 -28.88
CA LYS A 411 24.68 68.82 -28.06
C LYS A 411 23.45 68.94 -28.92
N TYR A 412 22.54 67.97 -28.81
CA TYR A 412 21.26 67.98 -29.50
C TYR A 412 20.15 68.18 -28.50
N SER A 413 19.39 69.25 -28.67
CA SER A 413 18.28 69.56 -27.78
C SER A 413 17.07 68.71 -28.11
N VAL A 414 16.63 67.94 -27.13
CA VAL A 414 15.48 67.04 -27.23
C VAL A 414 14.34 67.55 -26.38
N THR A 415 13.17 67.63 -26.98
CA THR A 415 11.94 68.11 -26.29
C THR A 415 10.94 66.93 -26.19
N ALA A 416 9.99 67.09 -25.28
CA ALA A 416 8.85 66.22 -25.18
C ALA A 416 7.55 66.96 -24.94
N SER A 417 6.48 66.44 -25.47
CA SER A 417 5.12 66.81 -25.12
C SER A 417 4.65 65.98 -23.92
N VAL A 418 3.99 66.58 -22.97
CA VAL A 418 3.55 65.95 -21.73
C VAL A 418 2.07 66.22 -21.49
N GLY A 419 1.34 65.17 -21.15
CA GLY A 419 -0.04 65.29 -20.68
C GLY A 419 -0.16 64.80 -19.23
N ALA A 420 -0.93 65.55 -18.43
CA ALA A 420 -1.12 65.23 -17.01
C ALA A 420 -2.58 65.01 -16.64
N ALA A 421 -2.87 64.03 -15.79
CA ALA A 421 -4.18 63.83 -15.20
C ALA A 421 -4.05 63.47 -13.72
N VAL A 422 -5.00 63.93 -12.92
CA VAL A 422 -5.00 63.84 -11.45
C VAL A 422 -5.94 62.73 -10.96
N PHE A 423 -5.40 61.79 -10.26
CA PHE A 423 -6.16 60.73 -9.57
C PHE A 423 -6.62 61.22 -8.19
N PRO A 424 -7.85 60.91 -7.73
CA PRO A 424 -8.94 60.27 -8.45
C PRO A 424 -9.84 61.25 -9.24
N GLY A 425 -9.48 62.55 -9.29
CA GLY A 425 -10.27 63.62 -9.86
C GLY A 425 -10.62 63.46 -11.34
N ASP A 426 -9.62 63.07 -12.15
CA ASP A 426 -9.75 62.92 -13.60
C ASP A 426 -9.99 61.51 -14.09
N GLY A 427 -9.88 60.51 -13.19
CA GLY A 427 -10.17 59.12 -13.45
C GLY A 427 -10.07 58.26 -12.18
N LYS A 428 -11.01 57.33 -11.99
CA LYS A 428 -11.02 56.38 -10.86
C LYS A 428 -10.43 55.02 -11.21
N SER A 429 -10.32 54.68 -12.49
CA SER A 429 -9.61 53.55 -12.99
C SER A 429 -8.36 54.00 -13.78
N PHE A 430 -7.41 53.10 -13.96
CA PHE A 430 -6.22 53.37 -14.76
C PHE A 430 -6.59 53.78 -16.20
N GLU A 431 -7.58 53.10 -16.80
CA GLU A 431 -8.04 53.39 -18.15
C GLU A 431 -8.62 54.81 -18.28
N GLU A 432 -9.41 55.25 -17.29
CA GLU A 432 -9.96 56.62 -17.26
C GLU A 432 -8.86 57.64 -17.09
N LEU A 433 -7.93 57.40 -16.14
CA LEU A 433 -6.83 58.30 -15.83
C LEU A 433 -5.84 58.42 -17.00
N TYR A 434 -5.49 57.27 -17.61
CA TYR A 434 -4.64 57.23 -18.79
C TYR A 434 -5.26 57.98 -19.97
N LYS A 435 -6.56 57.75 -20.26
CA LYS A 435 -7.30 58.44 -21.30
C LYS A 435 -7.34 59.95 -21.06
N ALA A 436 -7.47 60.39 -19.81
CA ALA A 436 -7.43 61.81 -19.46
C ALA A 436 -6.03 62.41 -19.72
N ALA A 437 -4.96 61.72 -19.28
CA ALA A 437 -3.58 62.15 -19.51
C ALA A 437 -3.22 62.18 -21.00
N ASP A 438 -3.64 61.15 -21.76
CA ASP A 438 -3.42 61.09 -23.21
C ASP A 438 -4.14 62.22 -23.97
N ASN A 439 -5.35 62.52 -23.61
CA ASN A 439 -6.07 63.70 -24.14
C ASN A 439 -5.29 64.99 -23.87
N ALA A 440 -4.73 65.16 -22.68
CA ALA A 440 -3.89 66.27 -22.33
C ALA A 440 -2.58 66.31 -23.15
N LEU A 441 -1.96 65.19 -23.38
CA LEU A 441 -0.78 65.01 -24.23
C LEU A 441 -1.09 65.44 -25.67
N TYR A 442 -2.24 65.02 -26.18
CA TYR A 442 -2.69 65.43 -27.51
C TYR A 442 -2.84 66.99 -27.63
N VAL A 443 -3.34 67.61 -26.56
CA VAL A 443 -3.39 69.07 -26.50
C VAL A 443 -1.99 69.67 -26.56
N SER A 444 -1.02 69.19 -25.81
CA SER A 444 0.38 69.60 -25.84
C SER A 444 0.99 69.49 -27.23
N LYS A 445 0.78 68.33 -27.90
CA LYS A 445 1.27 68.13 -29.29
C LYS A 445 0.67 69.11 -30.29
N ARG A 446 -0.62 69.48 -30.14
CA ARG A 446 -1.31 70.45 -31.05
C ARG A 446 -0.93 71.86 -30.81
N HIS A 447 -0.58 72.31 -29.62
CA HIS A 447 -0.24 73.66 -29.27
C HIS A 447 1.25 74.02 -29.44
N GLY A 448 1.96 73.20 -30.22
CA GLY A 448 3.33 73.52 -30.60
C GLY A 448 4.39 72.66 -30.02
N LYS A 449 4.01 71.57 -29.28
CA LYS A 449 4.92 70.61 -28.63
C LYS A 449 5.73 71.26 -27.50
N ASN A 450 6.72 70.57 -26.95
CA ASN A 450 7.62 71.05 -25.89
C ASN A 450 6.90 71.76 -24.75
N GLN A 451 5.83 71.18 -24.24
CA GLN A 451 5.00 71.81 -23.19
C GLN A 451 4.22 70.71 -22.43
N LEU A 452 3.75 71.09 -21.25
CA LEU A 452 2.87 70.30 -20.40
C LEU A 452 1.44 70.82 -20.50
N SER A 453 0.49 69.95 -20.67
CA SER A 453 -0.94 70.23 -20.53
C SER A 453 -1.57 69.44 -19.45
N PHE A 454 -2.42 70.05 -18.63
CA PHE A 454 -3.28 69.34 -17.69
C PHE A 454 -4.59 68.95 -18.33
N TYR A 455 -5.14 67.80 -18.02
CA TYR A 455 -6.48 67.49 -18.48
C TYR A 455 -7.51 68.43 -17.93
N LYS A 456 -8.38 68.94 -18.82
CA LYS A 456 -9.54 69.78 -18.47
C LYS A 456 -10.79 68.99 -18.82
N LYS A 457 -11.66 68.78 -17.83
CA LYS A 457 -12.96 68.17 -18.09
C LYS A 457 -13.77 69.05 -19.08
N PRO A 458 -14.39 68.43 -20.09
CA PRO A 458 -15.31 69.18 -20.97
C PRO A 458 -16.44 69.81 -20.13
N GLY A 459 -16.54 71.13 -20.11
CA GLY A 459 -17.56 71.83 -19.35
C GLY A 459 -17.06 72.87 -18.34
N ASN A 460 -15.74 72.91 -18.05
CA ASN A 460 -15.14 73.96 -17.20
C ASN A 460 -14.41 75.04 -18.01
N GLU A 461 -15.07 75.56 -19.01
CA GLU A 461 -14.63 76.87 -19.56
C GLU A 461 -15.04 77.95 -18.58
N THR A 462 -14.09 78.40 -17.76
CA THR A 462 -14.25 79.64 -16.96
C THR A 462 -14.43 80.81 -17.93
N LYS A 463 -15.58 81.39 -17.84
CA LYS A 463 -15.90 82.70 -18.42
C LYS A 463 -14.90 83.78 -18.01
#